data_8f92429573c82b68834c2ee08e0b435b
#
_entry.id   8f92429573c82b68834c2ee08e0b435b
#
_cell.length_a   1.000
_cell.length_b   1.000
_cell.length_c   1.000
_cell.angle_alpha   90.00
_cell.angle_beta   90.00
_cell.angle_gamma   90.00
#
_symmetry.space_group_name_H-M   'P 1'
#
loop_
_entity.id
_entity.type
_entity.pdbx_description
1 polymer ?
#
loop_
_entity_poly.entity_id
_entity_poly.type
_entity_poly.pdbx_seq_one_letter_code
_entity_poly.pdbx_strand_id
1 'polypeptide(L)'
;AVVADGMTGHQHNSNQELFGQGLANIVCPLFGGIAATGAIARTATNIRQGGTSPLAGLVHCVFLVLVLFFLAPLAANIPLASMAAILFVVSYNMSDVPNFIRLIRVAPRADSLILLITFFLTIFTDLVVAVNVGVVLAILQFMRKMVFSVDVHAIHHTEIEPQFQKELEHHPEMLVYTIEGPLFFGAVSAFERSLAHIDKDPKSLILRFESVPFVDLSGLKMLNEIVKHLQKRGIEVYLCEANPQVRRHMYRAGLFRTLGRKHLWRKFSTALEKCEADYPELCSAYNEYVAKKKKKRKGVPRHRTITVEEIMA
;
A
#
# COMPACT_ATOMS: atom_id res chain seq x y z
N ALA A 1 -14.32 -4.90 -16.91
CA ALA A 1 -12.94 -5.19 -17.28
C ALA A 1 -12.26 -6.09 -16.23
N VAL A 2 -12.23 -5.76 -14.93
CA VAL A 2 -11.56 -6.55 -13.86
C VAL A 2 -12.02 -8.02 -13.82
N VAL A 3 -13.32 -8.28 -13.98
CA VAL A 3 -13.84 -9.65 -14.04
C VAL A 3 -13.31 -10.40 -15.28
N ALA A 4 -13.21 -9.71 -16.40
CA ALA A 4 -12.64 -10.27 -17.63
C ALA A 4 -11.14 -10.62 -17.44
N ASP A 5 -10.37 -9.74 -16.80
CA ASP A 5 -8.96 -10.00 -16.48
C ASP A 5 -8.79 -11.25 -15.62
N GLY A 6 -9.60 -11.39 -14.57
CA GLY A 6 -9.58 -12.57 -13.71
C GLY A 6 -9.92 -13.89 -14.42
N MET A 7 -10.74 -13.83 -15.48
CA MET A 7 -11.13 -14.99 -16.28
C MET A 7 -10.15 -15.33 -17.39
N THR A 8 -9.47 -14.33 -17.96
CA THR A 8 -8.59 -14.48 -19.13
C THR A 8 -7.11 -14.51 -18.79
N GLY A 9 -6.73 -14.03 -17.60
CA GLY A 9 -5.34 -13.83 -17.22
C GLY A 9 -4.65 -12.62 -17.87
N HIS A 10 -5.38 -11.83 -18.66
CA HIS A 10 -4.87 -10.59 -19.27
C HIS A 10 -5.13 -9.41 -18.34
N GLN A 11 -4.35 -8.34 -18.48
CA GLN A 11 -4.56 -7.08 -17.78
C GLN A 11 -5.03 -6.00 -18.75
N HIS A 12 -6.15 -5.35 -18.43
CA HIS A 12 -6.65 -4.21 -19.20
C HIS A 12 -5.99 -2.90 -18.72
N ASN A 13 -6.00 -1.90 -19.58
CA ASN A 13 -5.62 -0.54 -19.21
C ASN A 13 -6.85 0.20 -18.65
N SER A 14 -6.92 0.32 -17.31
CA SER A 14 -8.06 0.92 -16.61
C SER A 14 -8.35 2.37 -17.03
N ASN A 15 -7.32 3.16 -17.33
CA ASN A 15 -7.49 4.55 -17.78
C ASN A 15 -8.10 4.62 -19.18
N GLN A 16 -7.66 3.74 -20.08
CA GLN A 16 -8.19 3.67 -21.45
C GLN A 16 -9.62 3.17 -21.47
N GLU A 17 -9.94 2.17 -20.65
CA GLU A 17 -11.31 1.66 -20.47
C GLU A 17 -12.25 2.74 -19.94
N LEU A 18 -11.82 3.48 -18.91
CA LEU A 18 -12.60 4.58 -18.34
C LEU A 18 -12.86 5.70 -19.36
N PHE A 19 -11.84 6.06 -20.13
CA PHE A 19 -11.96 7.04 -21.20
C PHE A 19 -12.94 6.58 -22.29
N GLY A 20 -12.84 5.32 -22.71
CA GLY A 20 -13.74 4.72 -23.71
C GLY A 20 -15.19 4.71 -23.24
N GLN A 21 -15.47 4.32 -22.01
CA GLN A 21 -16.81 4.35 -21.41
C GLN A 21 -17.34 5.78 -21.27
N GLY A 22 -16.49 6.73 -20.88
CA GLY A 22 -16.84 8.15 -20.79
C GLY A 22 -17.25 8.70 -22.16
N LEU A 23 -16.46 8.43 -23.19
CA LEU A 23 -16.75 8.84 -24.58
C LEU A 23 -18.06 8.20 -25.10
N ALA A 24 -18.26 6.90 -24.85
CA ALA A 24 -19.48 6.20 -25.21
C ALA A 24 -20.73 6.85 -24.57
N ASN A 25 -20.64 7.23 -23.30
CA ASN A 25 -21.74 7.88 -22.57
C ASN A 25 -21.98 9.35 -22.98
N ILE A 26 -21.00 10.02 -23.59
CA ILE A 26 -21.21 11.35 -24.21
C ILE A 26 -21.93 11.20 -25.57
N VAL A 27 -21.56 10.18 -26.33
CA VAL A 27 -22.13 9.96 -27.69
C VAL A 27 -23.54 9.34 -27.62
N CYS A 28 -23.78 8.43 -26.68
CA CYS A 28 -25.03 7.69 -26.58
C CYS A 28 -26.30 8.58 -26.53
N PRO A 29 -26.36 9.68 -25.74
CA PRO A 29 -27.52 10.57 -25.69
C PRO A 29 -27.80 11.31 -27.03
N LEU A 30 -26.78 11.55 -27.86
CA LEU A 30 -26.91 12.19 -29.16
C LEU A 30 -27.78 11.34 -30.14
N PHE A 31 -27.81 10.03 -29.88
CA PHE A 31 -28.64 9.07 -30.63
C PHE A 31 -29.90 8.64 -29.86
N GLY A 32 -30.29 9.40 -28.82
CA GLY A 32 -31.48 9.10 -28.02
C GLY A 32 -31.31 7.94 -27.03
N GLY A 33 -30.08 7.50 -26.79
CA GLY A 33 -29.79 6.44 -25.84
C GLY A 33 -29.64 6.95 -24.38
N ILE A 34 -29.69 6.02 -23.46
CA ILE A 34 -29.44 6.27 -22.05
C ILE A 34 -27.97 5.92 -21.65
N ALA A 35 -27.51 6.43 -20.51
CA ALA A 35 -26.20 6.09 -20.02
C ALA A 35 -26.05 4.57 -19.84
N ALA A 36 -24.92 4.02 -20.29
CA ALA A 36 -24.67 2.59 -20.31
C ALA A 36 -23.30 2.27 -19.70
N THR A 37 -23.16 1.05 -19.22
CA THR A 37 -21.90 0.50 -18.71
C THR A 37 -21.67 -0.91 -19.24
N GLY A 38 -20.44 -1.43 -19.10
CA GLY A 38 -20.11 -2.80 -19.45
C GLY A 38 -20.94 -3.81 -18.65
N ALA A 39 -21.60 -4.74 -19.36
CA ALA A 39 -22.42 -5.76 -18.73
C ALA A 39 -21.57 -6.96 -18.29
N ILE A 40 -21.38 -7.14 -16.99
CA ILE A 40 -20.55 -8.21 -16.40
C ILE A 40 -21.00 -9.59 -16.89
N ALA A 41 -22.30 -9.88 -16.83
CA ALA A 41 -22.87 -11.18 -17.22
C ALA A 41 -22.60 -11.52 -18.69
N ARG A 42 -22.80 -10.55 -19.59
CA ARG A 42 -22.55 -10.73 -21.02
C ARG A 42 -21.07 -10.92 -21.33
N THR A 43 -20.20 -10.15 -20.68
CA THR A 43 -18.75 -10.28 -20.82
C THR A 43 -18.27 -11.65 -20.34
N ALA A 44 -18.70 -12.07 -19.16
CA ALA A 44 -18.35 -13.39 -18.62
C ALA A 44 -18.84 -14.53 -19.53
N THR A 45 -20.06 -14.45 -20.05
CA THR A 45 -20.60 -15.44 -20.97
C THR A 45 -19.82 -15.47 -22.28
N ASN A 46 -19.49 -14.31 -22.85
CA ASN A 46 -18.69 -14.21 -24.07
C ASN A 46 -17.30 -14.88 -23.91
N ILE A 47 -16.62 -14.62 -22.78
CA ILE A 47 -15.33 -15.22 -22.49
C ILE A 47 -15.43 -16.73 -22.34
N ARG A 48 -16.45 -17.23 -21.62
CA ARG A 48 -16.69 -18.68 -21.46
C ARG A 48 -16.98 -19.38 -22.80
N GLN A 49 -17.56 -18.68 -23.76
CA GLN A 49 -17.78 -19.18 -25.11
C GLN A 49 -16.58 -19.01 -26.04
N GLY A 50 -15.44 -18.60 -25.50
CA GLY A 50 -14.18 -18.46 -26.25
C GLY A 50 -14.02 -17.14 -26.99
N GLY A 51 -14.82 -16.11 -26.66
CA GLY A 51 -14.68 -14.77 -27.23
C GLY A 51 -13.41 -14.08 -26.74
N THR A 52 -12.50 -13.74 -27.64
CA THR A 52 -11.22 -13.12 -27.35
C THR A 52 -11.05 -11.72 -27.97
N SER A 53 -12.04 -11.28 -28.75
CA SER A 53 -11.93 -10.05 -29.54
C SER A 53 -13.12 -9.10 -29.31
N PRO A 54 -12.90 -7.77 -29.39
CA PRO A 54 -13.95 -6.76 -29.37
C PRO A 54 -14.97 -6.94 -30.49
N LEU A 55 -14.63 -7.65 -31.57
CA LEU A 55 -15.52 -7.98 -32.66
C LEU A 55 -16.79 -8.71 -32.21
N ALA A 56 -16.69 -9.53 -31.16
CA ALA A 56 -17.85 -10.21 -30.57
C ALA A 56 -18.92 -9.19 -30.09
N GLY A 57 -18.50 -8.07 -29.51
CA GLY A 57 -19.39 -6.99 -29.11
C GLY A 57 -20.04 -6.28 -30.32
N LEU A 58 -19.27 -6.00 -31.35
CA LEU A 58 -19.79 -5.39 -32.58
C LEU A 58 -20.83 -6.28 -33.29
N VAL A 59 -20.49 -7.57 -33.44
CA VAL A 59 -21.44 -8.57 -34.03
C VAL A 59 -22.71 -8.65 -33.17
N HIS A 60 -22.59 -8.64 -31.85
CA HIS A 60 -23.72 -8.62 -30.94
C HIS A 60 -24.62 -7.37 -31.17
N CYS A 61 -24.03 -6.18 -31.31
CA CYS A 61 -24.77 -4.95 -31.57
C CYS A 61 -25.50 -5.02 -32.93
N VAL A 62 -24.81 -5.46 -33.98
CA VAL A 62 -25.41 -5.63 -35.30
C VAL A 62 -26.57 -6.65 -35.27
N PHE A 63 -26.37 -7.77 -34.56
CA PHE A 63 -27.39 -8.78 -34.38
C PHE A 63 -28.64 -8.23 -33.67
N LEU A 64 -28.44 -7.45 -32.58
CA LEU A 64 -29.55 -6.81 -31.89
C LEU A 64 -30.33 -5.83 -32.77
N VAL A 65 -29.64 -5.06 -33.59
CA VAL A 65 -30.28 -4.14 -34.57
C VAL A 65 -31.10 -4.95 -35.58
N LEU A 66 -30.55 -6.05 -36.10
CA LEU A 66 -31.29 -6.94 -37.02
C LEU A 66 -32.54 -7.55 -36.35
N VAL A 67 -32.39 -8.02 -35.09
CA VAL A 67 -33.55 -8.54 -34.35
C VAL A 67 -34.62 -7.46 -34.17
N LEU A 68 -34.22 -6.23 -33.84
CA LEU A 68 -35.14 -5.14 -33.61
C LEU A 68 -35.95 -4.78 -34.87
N PHE A 69 -35.31 -4.75 -36.05
CA PHE A 69 -35.94 -4.33 -37.28
C PHE A 69 -36.68 -5.44 -38.01
N PHE A 70 -36.16 -6.68 -37.97
CA PHE A 70 -36.67 -7.78 -38.79
C PHE A 70 -37.34 -8.90 -38.00
N LEU A 71 -36.86 -9.17 -36.78
CA LEU A 71 -37.31 -10.29 -35.97
C LEU A 71 -38.15 -9.86 -34.75
N ALA A 72 -38.48 -8.58 -34.60
CA ALA A 72 -39.28 -8.10 -33.48
C ALA A 72 -40.60 -8.86 -33.28
N PRO A 73 -41.42 -9.16 -34.33
CA PRO A 73 -42.64 -9.91 -34.15
C PRO A 73 -42.41 -11.36 -33.71
N LEU A 74 -41.32 -11.98 -34.08
CA LEU A 74 -40.92 -13.31 -33.60
C LEU A 74 -40.44 -13.26 -32.18
N ALA A 75 -39.63 -12.26 -31.83
CA ALA A 75 -39.10 -12.06 -30.46
C ALA A 75 -40.23 -11.78 -29.46
N ALA A 76 -41.29 -11.09 -29.85
CA ALA A 76 -42.45 -10.83 -29.02
C ALA A 76 -43.20 -12.11 -28.58
N ASN A 77 -43.09 -13.21 -29.33
CA ASN A 77 -43.70 -14.49 -29.02
C ASN A 77 -42.87 -15.40 -28.10
N ILE A 78 -41.66 -14.93 -27.66
CA ILE A 78 -40.84 -15.71 -26.73
C ILE A 78 -41.51 -15.70 -25.36
N PRO A 79 -41.84 -16.88 -24.78
CA PRO A 79 -42.51 -16.94 -23.48
C PRO A 79 -41.54 -16.47 -22.38
N LEU A 80 -42.05 -15.68 -21.45
CA LEU A 80 -41.30 -15.17 -20.32
C LEU A 80 -40.68 -16.31 -19.48
N ALA A 81 -41.35 -17.47 -19.44
CA ALA A 81 -40.83 -18.66 -18.73
C ALA A 81 -39.49 -19.14 -19.31
N SER A 82 -39.34 -19.12 -20.65
CA SER A 82 -38.07 -19.49 -21.29
C SER A 82 -36.97 -18.49 -21.00
N MET A 83 -37.30 -17.20 -20.97
CA MET A 83 -36.33 -16.15 -20.58
C MET A 83 -35.92 -16.30 -19.12
N ALA A 84 -36.86 -16.56 -18.24
CA ALA A 84 -36.57 -16.82 -16.81
C ALA A 84 -35.68 -18.05 -16.66
N ALA A 85 -35.92 -19.14 -17.34
CA ALA A 85 -35.09 -20.35 -17.29
C ALA A 85 -33.63 -20.04 -17.71
N ILE A 86 -33.46 -19.28 -18.80
CA ILE A 86 -32.10 -18.84 -19.21
C ILE A 86 -31.43 -18.00 -18.13
N LEU A 87 -32.15 -17.06 -17.51
CA LEU A 87 -31.60 -16.25 -16.42
C LEU A 87 -31.20 -17.07 -15.21
N PHE A 88 -31.98 -18.10 -14.84
CA PHE A 88 -31.61 -19.03 -13.77
C PHE A 88 -30.31 -19.77 -14.08
N VAL A 89 -30.15 -20.31 -15.28
CA VAL A 89 -28.94 -20.99 -15.73
C VAL A 89 -27.73 -20.05 -15.70
N VAL A 90 -27.93 -18.83 -16.20
CA VAL A 90 -26.85 -17.80 -16.20
C VAL A 90 -26.47 -17.45 -14.76
N SER A 91 -27.44 -17.20 -13.89
CA SER A 91 -27.19 -16.87 -12.46
C SER A 91 -26.44 -18.00 -11.74
N TYR A 92 -26.87 -19.25 -11.97
CA TYR A 92 -26.18 -20.42 -11.41
C TYR A 92 -24.73 -20.52 -11.89
N ASN A 93 -24.50 -20.36 -13.19
CA ASN A 93 -23.16 -20.40 -13.79
C ASN A 93 -22.28 -19.24 -13.38
N MET A 94 -22.85 -18.10 -13.02
CA MET A 94 -22.12 -16.92 -12.54
C MET A 94 -21.87 -16.95 -11.03
N SER A 95 -22.69 -17.68 -10.26
CA SER A 95 -22.47 -17.81 -8.83
C SER A 95 -21.24 -18.64 -8.58
N ASP A 96 -20.23 -18.03 -7.97
CA ASP A 96 -18.98 -18.70 -7.59
C ASP A 96 -19.03 -19.09 -6.10
N VAL A 97 -20.01 -19.90 -5.74
CA VAL A 97 -20.26 -20.35 -4.36
C VAL A 97 -19.03 -20.99 -3.71
N PRO A 98 -18.28 -21.88 -4.40
CA PRO A 98 -17.09 -22.48 -3.80
C PRO A 98 -16.04 -21.45 -3.40
N ASN A 99 -15.79 -20.46 -4.24
CA ASN A 99 -14.83 -19.41 -3.98
C ASN A 99 -15.32 -18.45 -2.87
N PHE A 100 -16.62 -18.13 -2.85
CA PHE A 100 -17.23 -17.33 -1.79
C PHE A 100 -17.05 -18.00 -0.40
N ILE A 101 -17.33 -19.30 -0.29
CA ILE A 101 -17.13 -20.07 0.95
C ILE A 101 -15.65 -20.12 1.33
N ARG A 102 -14.78 -20.31 0.34
CA ARG A 102 -13.33 -20.29 0.55
C ARG A 102 -12.85 -18.96 1.10
N LEU A 103 -13.29 -17.84 0.51
CA LEU A 103 -12.93 -16.49 0.95
C LEU A 103 -13.35 -16.24 2.40
N ILE A 104 -14.58 -16.61 2.78
CA ILE A 104 -15.05 -16.48 4.18
C ILE A 104 -14.16 -17.25 5.16
N ARG A 105 -13.67 -18.43 4.76
CA ARG A 105 -12.86 -19.29 5.65
C ARG A 105 -11.41 -18.82 5.77
N VAL A 106 -10.85 -18.25 4.71
CA VAL A 106 -9.42 -17.88 4.63
C VAL A 106 -9.19 -16.43 5.02
N ALA A 107 -10.14 -15.54 4.72
CA ALA A 107 -9.99 -14.13 5.01
C ALA A 107 -10.00 -13.83 6.52
N PRO A 108 -9.31 -12.78 6.96
CA PRO A 108 -9.41 -12.27 8.32
C PRO A 108 -10.86 -11.99 8.71
N ARG A 109 -11.21 -12.22 9.97
CA ARG A 109 -12.61 -12.07 10.48
C ARG A 109 -13.26 -10.73 10.11
N ALA A 110 -12.52 -9.64 10.14
CA ALA A 110 -13.03 -8.33 9.79
C ALA A 110 -13.35 -8.20 8.30
N ASP A 111 -12.53 -8.74 7.42
CA ASP A 111 -12.75 -8.73 5.98
C ASP A 111 -13.92 -9.65 5.60
N SER A 112 -14.03 -10.83 6.25
CA SER A 112 -15.17 -11.72 6.11
C SER A 112 -16.50 -11.09 6.55
N LEU A 113 -16.47 -10.28 7.63
CA LEU A 113 -17.65 -9.57 8.10
C LEU A 113 -18.10 -8.51 7.08
N ILE A 114 -17.18 -7.73 6.51
CA ILE A 114 -17.48 -6.76 5.46
C ILE A 114 -18.08 -7.43 4.24
N LEU A 115 -17.49 -8.56 3.81
CA LEU A 115 -17.99 -9.36 2.69
C LEU A 115 -19.42 -9.84 2.94
N LEU A 116 -19.73 -10.35 4.14
CA LEU A 116 -21.08 -10.78 4.51
C LEU A 116 -22.07 -9.61 4.56
N ILE A 117 -21.69 -8.50 5.17
CA ILE A 117 -22.54 -7.29 5.22
C ILE A 117 -22.87 -6.84 3.80
N THR A 118 -21.87 -6.71 2.94
CA THR A 118 -22.05 -6.27 1.54
C THR A 118 -22.92 -7.25 0.77
N PHE A 119 -22.74 -8.57 0.96
CA PHE A 119 -23.53 -9.60 0.34
C PHE A 119 -25.02 -9.50 0.76
N PHE A 120 -25.30 -9.42 2.05
CA PHE A 120 -26.68 -9.28 2.52
C PHE A 120 -27.33 -7.96 2.11
N LEU A 121 -26.58 -6.86 2.14
CA LEU A 121 -27.09 -5.59 1.62
C LEU A 121 -27.49 -5.70 0.15
N THR A 122 -26.67 -6.35 -0.68
CA THR A 122 -26.98 -6.56 -2.09
C THR A 122 -28.29 -7.33 -2.31
N ILE A 123 -28.61 -8.28 -1.41
CA ILE A 123 -29.84 -9.08 -1.50
C ILE A 123 -31.06 -8.29 -0.99
N PHE A 124 -30.91 -7.60 0.14
CA PHE A 124 -32.05 -6.98 0.83
C PHE A 124 -32.35 -5.54 0.44
N THR A 125 -31.38 -4.84 -0.20
CA THR A 125 -31.55 -3.48 -0.67
C THR A 125 -31.31 -3.38 -2.17
N ASP A 126 -30.21 -2.80 -2.56
CA ASP A 126 -29.76 -2.71 -3.96
C ASP A 126 -28.24 -2.69 -4.04
N LEU A 127 -27.73 -2.90 -5.26
CA LEU A 127 -26.30 -2.96 -5.54
C LEU A 127 -25.59 -1.63 -5.20
N VAL A 128 -26.24 -0.48 -5.40
CA VAL A 128 -25.63 0.84 -5.20
C VAL A 128 -25.38 1.07 -3.72
N VAL A 129 -26.38 0.80 -2.88
CA VAL A 129 -26.25 0.91 -1.43
C VAL A 129 -25.20 -0.07 -0.91
N ALA A 130 -25.24 -1.33 -1.36
CA ALA A 130 -24.28 -2.33 -0.94
C ALA A 130 -22.83 -1.94 -1.26
N VAL A 131 -22.57 -1.46 -2.46
CA VAL A 131 -21.23 -1.03 -2.89
C VAL A 131 -20.78 0.19 -2.08
N ASN A 132 -21.62 1.20 -1.91
CA ASN A 132 -21.26 2.39 -1.13
C ASN A 132 -20.91 2.05 0.33
N VAL A 133 -21.74 1.26 0.99
CA VAL A 133 -21.48 0.82 2.38
C VAL A 133 -20.23 -0.06 2.43
N GLY A 134 -20.09 -1.01 1.50
CA GLY A 134 -18.94 -1.90 1.42
C GLY A 134 -17.62 -1.14 1.24
N VAL A 135 -17.59 -0.14 0.36
CA VAL A 135 -16.41 0.72 0.14
C VAL A 135 -16.07 1.52 1.40
N VAL A 136 -17.07 2.13 2.06
CA VAL A 136 -16.84 2.89 3.30
C VAL A 136 -16.26 1.97 4.38
N LEU A 137 -16.85 0.78 4.59
CA LEU A 137 -16.35 -0.18 5.57
C LEU A 137 -14.93 -0.68 5.22
N ALA A 138 -14.65 -0.93 3.94
CA ALA A 138 -13.32 -1.34 3.49
C ALA A 138 -12.28 -0.24 3.73
N ILE A 139 -12.61 1.03 3.47
CA ILE A 139 -11.74 2.18 3.76
C ILE A 139 -11.47 2.28 5.26
N LEU A 140 -12.50 2.19 6.10
CA LEU A 140 -12.34 2.23 7.56
C LEU A 140 -11.46 1.09 8.07
N GLN A 141 -11.65 -0.11 7.53
CA GLN A 141 -10.82 -1.27 7.87
C GLN A 141 -9.37 -1.09 7.41
N PHE A 142 -9.15 -0.57 6.21
CA PHE A 142 -7.83 -0.24 5.70
C PHE A 142 -7.13 0.80 6.57
N MET A 143 -7.85 1.89 6.94
CA MET A 143 -7.31 2.90 7.85
C MET A 143 -6.92 2.29 9.20
N ARG A 144 -7.77 1.43 9.75
CA ARG A 144 -7.46 0.72 10.99
C ARG A 144 -6.19 -0.14 10.86
N LYS A 145 -6.07 -0.94 9.79
CA LYS A 145 -4.86 -1.73 9.53
C LYS A 145 -3.62 -0.84 9.41
N MET A 146 -3.73 0.30 8.76
CA MET A 146 -2.64 1.27 8.62
C MET A 146 -2.17 1.84 9.96
N VAL A 147 -3.12 2.19 10.86
CA VAL A 147 -2.77 2.70 12.20
C VAL A 147 -1.99 1.65 13.00
N PHE A 148 -2.37 0.38 12.91
CA PHE A 148 -1.69 -0.71 13.62
C PHE A 148 -0.41 -1.21 12.93
N SER A 149 -0.13 -0.77 11.71
CA SER A 149 1.12 -1.12 11.01
C SER A 149 2.28 -0.21 11.36
N VAL A 150 2.04 0.85 12.12
CA VAL A 150 3.10 1.72 12.61
C VAL A 150 3.69 1.12 13.86
N ASP A 151 4.95 0.77 13.80
CA ASP A 151 5.73 0.30 14.92
C ASP A 151 6.91 1.24 15.18
N VAL A 152 7.17 1.52 16.44
CA VAL A 152 8.29 2.33 16.89
C VAL A 152 8.93 1.59 18.04
N HIS A 153 10.04 0.98 17.77
CA HIS A 153 10.76 0.21 18.78
C HIS A 153 12.21 0.67 18.92
N ALA A 154 12.68 0.59 20.14
CA ALA A 154 14.10 0.69 20.39
C ALA A 154 14.77 -0.53 19.76
N ILE A 155 15.74 -0.30 18.91
CA ILE A 155 16.54 -1.41 18.41
C ILE A 155 17.40 -1.88 19.58
N HIS A 156 17.09 -3.07 20.12
CA HIS A 156 17.99 -3.74 21.02
C HIS A 156 19.29 -4.11 20.27
N HIS A 157 20.40 -4.04 20.95
CA HIS A 157 21.74 -4.29 20.41
C HIS A 157 21.85 -5.58 19.57
N THR A 158 20.93 -6.54 19.73
CA THR A 158 20.88 -7.82 19.00
C THR A 158 20.28 -7.76 17.60
N GLU A 159 19.53 -6.72 17.25
CA GLU A 159 18.83 -6.58 15.96
C GLU A 159 19.55 -5.66 14.96
N ILE A 160 20.55 -4.93 15.44
CA ILE A 160 21.41 -4.11 14.60
C ILE A 160 22.41 -5.03 13.87
N GLU A 161 22.77 -4.68 12.66
CA GLU A 161 23.83 -5.40 11.94
C GLU A 161 25.00 -5.73 12.90
N PRO A 162 25.50 -6.98 12.90
CA PRO A 162 26.52 -7.44 13.88
C PRO A 162 27.73 -6.54 14.02
N GLN A 163 27.95 -5.67 13.05
CA GLN A 163 29.04 -4.70 12.99
C GLN A 163 28.84 -3.51 13.95
N PHE A 164 27.60 -3.17 14.29
CA PHE A 164 27.26 -2.04 15.18
C PHE A 164 26.85 -2.50 16.60
N GLN A 165 26.58 -3.81 16.78
CA GLN A 165 26.20 -4.36 18.09
C GLN A 165 27.23 -4.10 19.16
N LYS A 166 28.48 -4.37 18.87
CA LYS A 166 29.58 -4.21 19.84
C LYS A 166 29.83 -2.78 20.28
N GLU A 167 29.43 -1.83 19.43
CA GLU A 167 29.64 -0.40 19.69
C GLU A 167 28.55 0.16 20.57
N LEU A 168 27.30 -0.20 20.33
CA LEU A 168 26.18 0.22 21.17
C LEU A 168 26.20 -0.42 22.56
N GLU A 169 26.72 -1.64 22.72
CA GLU A 169 26.91 -2.27 24.05
C GLU A 169 27.83 -1.46 24.96
N HIS A 170 28.76 -0.71 24.38
CA HIS A 170 29.70 0.14 25.13
C HIS A 170 29.17 1.55 25.42
N HIS A 171 27.98 1.92 24.87
CA HIS A 171 27.41 3.27 24.95
C HIS A 171 25.97 3.29 25.47
N PRO A 172 25.73 3.01 26.76
CA PRO A 172 24.38 2.98 27.34
C PRO A 172 23.66 4.34 27.33
N GLU A 173 24.37 5.42 26.96
CA GLU A 173 23.84 6.78 26.89
C GLU A 173 23.35 7.17 25.50
N MET A 174 23.50 6.27 24.49
CA MET A 174 23.01 6.44 23.12
C MET A 174 21.88 5.45 22.85
N LEU A 175 20.74 5.94 22.42
CA LEU A 175 19.62 5.11 22.00
C LEU A 175 19.34 5.25 20.50
N VAL A 176 19.02 4.14 19.86
CA VAL A 176 18.61 4.09 18.46
C VAL A 176 17.19 3.58 18.39
N TYR A 177 16.32 4.35 17.76
CA TYR A 177 14.94 3.97 17.48
C TYR A 177 14.72 3.86 15.97
N THR A 178 14.13 2.77 15.52
CA THR A 178 13.63 2.63 14.17
C THR A 178 12.13 2.91 14.15
N ILE A 179 11.73 3.69 13.17
CA ILE A 179 10.32 3.97 12.91
C ILE A 179 9.94 3.17 11.67
N GLU A 180 9.00 2.26 11.84
CA GLU A 180 8.47 1.43 10.76
C GLU A 180 7.05 1.84 10.42
N GLY A 181 6.76 1.92 9.12
CA GLY A 181 5.46 2.31 8.62
C GLY A 181 5.26 3.81 8.41
N PRO A 182 4.07 4.21 7.96
CA PRO A 182 3.77 5.60 7.63
C PRO A 182 3.57 6.46 8.87
N LEU A 183 4.20 7.63 8.90
CA LEU A 183 4.08 8.58 10.01
C LEU A 183 2.93 9.58 9.75
N PHE A 184 1.77 9.34 10.35
CA PHE A 184 0.55 10.12 10.17
C PHE A 184 -0.22 10.25 11.49
N PHE A 185 -1.37 10.93 11.47
CA PHE A 185 -2.13 11.22 12.69
C PHE A 185 -2.40 9.99 13.59
N GLY A 186 -2.57 8.80 13.00
CA GLY A 186 -2.80 7.55 13.75
C GLY A 186 -1.55 7.00 14.45
N ALA A 187 -0.35 7.42 14.03
CA ALA A 187 0.92 6.97 14.59
C ALA A 187 1.33 7.73 15.86
N VAL A 188 0.72 8.90 16.10
CA VAL A 188 1.09 9.80 17.21
C VAL A 188 1.14 9.06 18.54
N SER A 189 0.05 8.36 18.88
CA SER A 189 -0.05 7.67 20.18
C SER A 189 0.90 6.48 20.32
N ALA A 190 1.27 5.82 19.22
CA ALA A 190 2.25 4.73 19.24
C ALA A 190 3.64 5.28 19.51
N PHE A 191 3.99 6.36 18.82
CA PHE A 191 5.28 7.01 18.96
C PHE A 191 5.49 7.62 20.36
N GLU A 192 4.47 8.33 20.88
CA GLU A 192 4.52 8.89 22.25
C GLU A 192 4.70 7.81 23.32
N ARG A 193 3.99 6.68 23.19
CA ARG A 193 4.14 5.56 24.14
C ARG A 193 5.53 4.97 24.10
N SER A 194 6.10 4.77 22.92
CA SER A 194 7.44 4.19 22.78
C SER A 194 8.51 5.09 23.38
N LEU A 195 8.36 6.40 23.25
CA LEU A 195 9.30 7.36 23.83
C LEU A 195 9.05 7.63 25.33
N ALA A 196 7.83 7.44 25.82
CA ALA A 196 7.52 7.58 27.25
C ALA A 196 8.19 6.51 28.13
N HIS A 197 8.59 5.38 27.53
CA HIS A 197 9.28 4.28 28.22
C HIS A 197 10.82 4.41 28.20
N ILE A 198 11.34 5.58 27.86
CA ILE A 198 12.76 5.86 28.02
C ILE A 198 13.04 6.07 29.51
N ASP A 199 13.35 4.97 30.22
CA ASP A 199 13.59 4.96 31.69
C ASP A 199 14.87 5.70 32.11
N LYS A 200 15.80 5.92 31.19
CA LYS A 200 17.05 6.68 31.42
C LYS A 200 17.10 7.79 30.39
N ASP A 201 17.41 9.01 30.82
CA ASP A 201 17.68 10.12 29.91
C ASP A 201 19.00 9.86 29.16
N PRO A 202 18.93 9.42 27.87
CA PRO A 202 20.11 9.24 27.07
C PRO A 202 20.70 10.61 26.74
N LYS A 203 21.98 10.71 26.51
CA LYS A 203 22.60 11.95 26.01
C LYS A 203 22.22 12.20 24.56
N SER A 204 22.04 11.12 23.79
CA SER A 204 21.72 11.22 22.37
C SER A 204 20.71 10.16 21.92
N LEU A 205 19.86 10.54 20.99
CA LEU A 205 18.82 9.71 20.38
C LEU A 205 18.93 9.75 18.85
N ILE A 206 19.12 8.61 18.22
CA ILE A 206 19.13 8.47 16.77
C ILE A 206 17.79 7.88 16.33
N LEU A 207 17.06 8.60 15.49
CA LEU A 207 15.80 8.16 14.88
C LEU A 207 16.04 7.76 13.41
N ARG A 208 15.84 6.49 13.11
CA ARG A 208 15.97 5.93 11.76
C ARG A 208 14.63 5.98 11.04
N PHE A 209 14.64 6.50 9.80
CA PHE A 209 13.46 6.66 8.93
C PHE A 209 13.52 5.78 7.68
N GLU A 210 14.38 4.76 7.64
CA GLU A 210 14.58 3.89 6.49
C GLU A 210 13.26 3.25 6.04
N SER A 211 12.47 2.77 7.00
CA SER A 211 11.20 2.08 6.77
C SER A 211 9.97 3.00 6.76
N VAL A 212 10.17 4.32 6.71
CA VAL A 212 9.07 5.31 6.66
C VAL A 212 8.76 5.67 5.21
N PRO A 213 7.65 5.19 4.62
CA PRO A 213 7.31 5.46 3.23
C PRO A 213 6.84 6.89 2.99
N PHE A 214 6.06 7.46 3.91
CA PHE A 214 5.60 8.85 3.84
C PHE A 214 5.31 9.43 5.23
N VAL A 215 5.25 10.77 5.28
CA VAL A 215 4.91 11.54 6.48
C VAL A 215 3.88 12.59 6.11
N ASP A 216 2.81 12.70 6.89
CA ASP A 216 1.80 13.76 6.75
C ASP A 216 2.10 14.98 7.64
N LEU A 217 1.26 16.00 7.56
CA LEU A 217 1.44 17.23 8.35
C LEU A 217 1.31 16.96 9.86
N SER A 218 0.44 16.04 10.27
CA SER A 218 0.22 15.70 11.68
C SER A 218 1.43 14.97 12.25
N GLY A 219 1.98 14.00 11.51
CA GLY A 219 3.22 13.31 11.85
C GLY A 219 4.42 14.26 11.96
N LEU A 220 4.51 15.25 11.05
CA LEU A 220 5.56 16.27 11.10
C LEU A 220 5.45 17.19 12.32
N LYS A 221 4.23 17.62 12.66
CA LYS A 221 3.99 18.43 13.87
C LYS A 221 4.39 17.66 15.12
N MET A 222 3.90 16.43 15.26
CA MET A 222 4.24 15.55 16.37
C MET A 222 5.75 15.35 16.48
N LEU A 223 6.43 15.01 15.38
CA LEU A 223 7.88 14.83 15.37
C LEU A 223 8.60 16.09 15.84
N ASN A 224 8.16 17.27 15.41
CA ASN A 224 8.73 18.54 15.83
C ASN A 224 8.52 18.82 17.32
N GLU A 225 7.37 18.49 17.88
CA GLU A 225 7.06 18.62 19.31
C GLU A 225 7.90 17.67 20.16
N ILE A 226 8.02 16.43 19.72
CA ILE A 226 8.85 15.42 20.38
C ILE A 226 10.31 15.84 20.39
N VAL A 227 10.83 16.27 19.24
CA VAL A 227 12.22 16.77 19.17
C VAL A 227 12.44 17.93 20.13
N LYS A 228 11.52 18.90 20.18
CA LYS A 228 11.59 20.01 21.14
C LYS A 228 11.55 19.55 22.60
N HIS A 229 10.70 18.56 22.88
CA HIS A 229 10.57 18.01 24.22
C HIS A 229 11.87 17.32 24.67
N LEU A 230 12.45 16.50 23.80
CA LEU A 230 13.71 15.81 24.06
C LEU A 230 14.88 16.80 24.22
N GLN A 231 14.95 17.82 23.36
CA GLN A 231 15.96 18.87 23.48
C GLN A 231 15.86 19.66 24.80
N LYS A 232 14.63 19.92 25.29
CA LYS A 232 14.44 20.53 26.63
C LYS A 232 14.93 19.65 27.79
N ARG A 233 14.94 18.32 27.61
CA ARG A 233 15.51 17.37 28.56
C ARG A 233 17.04 17.24 28.41
N GLY A 234 17.66 17.98 27.50
CA GLY A 234 19.10 17.90 27.24
C GLY A 234 19.51 16.74 26.34
N ILE A 235 18.55 16.10 25.65
CA ILE A 235 18.79 14.96 24.76
C ILE A 235 19.03 15.49 23.35
N GLU A 236 20.16 15.18 22.75
CA GLU A 236 20.41 15.50 21.34
C GLU A 236 19.76 14.48 20.41
N VAL A 237 19.02 14.98 19.42
CA VAL A 237 18.25 14.14 18.49
C VAL A 237 18.85 14.18 17.10
N TYR A 238 19.19 13.02 16.55
CA TYR A 238 19.70 12.83 15.20
C TYR A 238 18.67 12.07 14.37
N LEU A 239 18.44 12.53 13.12
CA LEU A 239 17.56 11.84 12.18
C LEU A 239 18.40 11.30 11.02
N CYS A 240 18.13 10.07 10.60
CA CYS A 240 18.85 9.49 9.48
C CYS A 240 17.95 8.64 8.59
N GLU A 241 18.45 8.38 7.38
CA GLU A 241 17.85 7.45 6.39
C GLU A 241 16.46 7.83 5.88
N ALA A 242 16.03 9.09 6.10
CA ALA A 242 14.77 9.55 5.52
C ALA A 242 14.84 9.57 3.99
N ASN A 243 13.83 8.99 3.33
CA ASN A 243 13.72 8.99 1.88
C ASN A 243 13.59 10.44 1.34
N PRO A 244 13.85 10.70 0.05
CA PRO A 244 13.84 12.05 -0.50
C PRO A 244 12.52 12.81 -0.32
N GLN A 245 11.38 12.09 -0.38
CA GLN A 245 10.05 12.67 -0.22
C GLN A 245 9.81 13.10 1.24
N VAL A 246 10.06 12.22 2.19
CA VAL A 246 9.95 12.50 3.63
C VAL A 246 10.86 13.65 4.02
N ARG A 247 12.10 13.63 3.57
CA ARG A 247 13.08 14.70 3.83
C ARG A 247 12.63 16.05 3.29
N ARG A 248 12.03 16.09 2.07
CA ARG A 248 11.48 17.32 1.49
C ARG A 248 10.33 17.86 2.33
N HIS A 249 9.46 16.99 2.86
CA HIS A 249 8.37 17.39 3.74
C HIS A 249 8.88 17.90 5.09
N MET A 250 9.87 17.24 5.71
CA MET A 250 10.53 17.69 6.92
C MET A 250 11.16 19.10 6.74
N TYR A 251 11.79 19.33 5.58
CA TYR A 251 12.35 20.63 5.24
C TYR A 251 11.28 21.73 5.16
N ARG A 252 10.19 21.46 4.45
CA ARG A 252 9.08 22.41 4.29
C ARG A 252 8.35 22.69 5.59
N ALA A 253 8.24 21.73 6.48
CA ALA A 253 7.63 21.88 7.80
C ALA A 253 8.54 22.62 8.80
N GLY A 254 9.76 22.98 8.42
CA GLY A 254 10.67 23.71 9.28
C GLY A 254 11.35 22.89 10.37
N LEU A 255 11.28 21.56 10.32
CA LEU A 255 11.91 20.67 11.30
C LEU A 255 13.44 20.90 11.39
N PHE A 256 14.05 21.29 10.30
CA PHE A 256 15.47 21.66 10.24
C PHE A 256 15.84 22.91 11.07
N ARG A 257 14.87 23.79 11.33
CA ARG A 257 15.11 24.95 12.20
C ARG A 257 15.18 24.54 13.65
N THR A 258 14.42 23.49 14.01
CA THR A 258 14.36 22.94 15.37
C THR A 258 15.57 22.05 15.64
N LEU A 259 15.87 21.12 14.72
CA LEU A 259 16.99 20.17 14.86
C LEU A 259 18.37 20.79 14.62
N GLY A 260 18.45 21.80 13.74
CA GLY A 260 19.72 22.25 13.19
C GLY A 260 20.18 21.38 11.99
N ARG A 261 20.93 22.00 11.06
CA ARG A 261 21.40 21.30 9.85
C ARG A 261 22.39 20.15 10.13
N LYS A 262 22.98 20.11 11.31
CA LYS A 262 23.99 19.13 11.69
C LYS A 262 23.40 17.81 12.18
N HIS A 263 22.07 17.68 12.33
CA HIS A 263 21.42 16.54 12.97
C HIS A 263 20.57 15.71 11.98
N LEU A 264 20.65 15.98 10.66
CA LEU A 264 19.97 15.19 9.64
C LEU A 264 20.96 14.58 8.64
N TRP A 265 20.99 13.27 8.56
CA TRP A 265 21.95 12.51 7.78
C TRP A 265 21.29 11.55 6.80
N ARG A 266 21.98 11.26 5.69
CA ARG A 266 21.48 10.33 4.67
C ARG A 266 21.73 8.87 5.01
N LYS A 267 22.71 8.59 5.84
CA LYS A 267 23.13 7.23 6.20
C LYS A 267 23.23 7.14 7.71
N PHE A 268 22.85 6.01 8.24
CA PHE A 268 22.98 5.71 9.66
C PHE A 268 24.44 5.78 10.12
N SER A 269 25.38 5.21 9.35
CA SER A 269 26.80 5.27 9.67
C SER A 269 27.34 6.68 9.87
N THR A 270 26.88 7.64 9.04
CA THR A 270 27.32 9.03 9.16
C THR A 270 26.66 9.74 10.35
N ALA A 271 25.40 9.38 10.68
CA ALA A 271 24.74 9.91 11.88
C ALA A 271 25.44 9.40 13.15
N LEU A 272 25.82 8.15 13.16
CA LEU A 272 26.57 7.54 14.25
C LEU A 272 27.95 8.20 14.44
N GLU A 273 28.75 8.32 13.35
CA GLU A 273 30.06 9.01 13.37
C GLU A 273 29.96 10.45 13.92
N LYS A 274 28.86 11.14 13.63
CA LYS A 274 28.68 12.50 14.11
C LYS A 274 28.23 12.57 15.57
N CYS A 275 27.31 11.69 15.94
CA CYS A 275 26.90 11.54 17.33
C CYS A 275 28.11 11.23 18.24
N GLU A 276 29.03 10.39 17.76
CA GLU A 276 30.27 10.07 18.43
C GLU A 276 31.26 11.24 18.48
N ALA A 277 31.38 12.00 17.40
CA ALA A 277 32.27 13.16 17.35
C ALA A 277 31.85 14.28 18.31
N ASP A 278 30.56 14.42 18.54
CA ASP A 278 30.01 15.37 19.51
C ASP A 278 30.20 14.88 20.98
N TYR A 279 30.47 13.57 21.13
CA TYR A 279 30.78 12.91 22.41
C TYR A 279 32.07 12.06 22.32
N PRO A 280 33.27 12.65 22.32
CA PRO A 280 34.54 11.96 22.04
C PRO A 280 34.93 10.89 23.07
N GLU A 281 34.34 10.91 24.25
CA GLU A 281 34.53 9.85 25.27
C GLU A 281 33.90 8.50 24.87
N LEU A 282 33.02 8.55 23.84
CA LEU A 282 32.29 7.39 23.29
C LEU A 282 33.00 6.75 22.08
N CYS A 283 34.09 7.34 21.62
CA CYS A 283 34.62 7.17 20.24
C CYS A 283 35.76 6.17 20.04
N SER A 284 36.34 5.56 21.07
CA SER A 284 37.62 4.82 20.89
C SER A 284 37.47 3.51 20.09
N ALA A 285 36.35 2.81 20.19
CA ALA A 285 36.12 1.49 19.53
C ALA A 285 35.76 1.59 18.04
N TYR A 286 34.97 2.61 17.66
CA TYR A 286 34.49 2.77 16.27
C TYR A 286 35.59 3.15 15.27
N ASN A 287 36.49 4.02 15.68
CA ASN A 287 37.60 4.45 14.82
C ASN A 287 38.52 3.28 14.43
N GLU A 288 38.70 2.31 15.35
CA GLU A 288 39.46 1.10 15.06
C GLU A 288 38.77 0.17 14.08
N TYR A 289 37.42 0.08 14.13
CA TYR A 289 36.60 -0.72 13.22
C TYR A 289 36.56 -0.13 11.81
N VAL A 290 36.29 1.17 11.66
CA VAL A 290 36.29 1.85 10.36
C VAL A 290 37.64 1.71 9.66
N ALA A 291 38.72 1.80 10.43
CA ALA A 291 40.06 1.56 9.92
C ALA A 291 40.25 0.10 9.42
N LYS A 292 39.72 -0.89 10.13
CA LYS A 292 39.75 -2.31 9.74
C LYS A 292 38.89 -2.57 8.49
N LYS A 293 37.69 -1.93 8.36
CA LYS A 293 36.80 -2.09 7.20
C LYS A 293 37.35 -1.42 5.94
N LYS A 294 37.98 -0.25 6.06
CA LYS A 294 38.70 0.40 4.95
C LYS A 294 39.86 -0.46 4.44
N LYS A 295 40.57 -1.15 5.32
CA LYS A 295 41.62 -2.11 4.94
C LYS A 295 41.05 -3.35 4.20
N LYS A 296 39.93 -3.91 4.66
CA LYS A 296 39.27 -5.08 4.04
C LYS A 296 38.67 -4.77 2.67
N ARG A 297 38.10 -3.57 2.44
CA ARG A 297 37.56 -3.15 1.13
C ARG A 297 38.64 -2.92 0.07
N LYS A 298 39.88 -2.64 0.44
CA LYS A 298 41.00 -2.52 -0.50
C LYS A 298 41.53 -3.87 -0.99
N GLY A 299 41.12 -4.99 -0.40
CA GLY A 299 41.60 -6.34 -0.70
C GLY A 299 40.62 -7.29 -1.38
N VAL A 300 39.38 -6.85 -1.72
CA VAL A 300 38.39 -7.72 -2.40
C VAL A 300 38.28 -7.34 -3.86
N PRO A 301 38.64 -8.25 -4.80
CA PRO A 301 38.42 -8.01 -6.23
C PRO A 301 36.90 -7.89 -6.49
N ARG A 302 36.52 -6.95 -7.37
CA ARG A 302 35.13 -6.75 -7.80
C ARG A 302 34.55 -8.06 -8.33
N HIS A 303 33.59 -8.63 -7.63
CA HIS A 303 32.84 -9.78 -8.09
C HIS A 303 32.10 -9.46 -9.39
N ARG A 304 32.30 -10.34 -10.36
CA ARG A 304 31.68 -10.44 -11.67
C ARG A 304 30.16 -10.43 -11.52
N THR A 305 29.51 -9.57 -12.23
CA THR A 305 28.05 -9.55 -12.35
C THR A 305 27.63 -10.83 -13.07
N ILE A 306 26.94 -11.70 -12.37
CA ILE A 306 26.32 -12.89 -12.97
C ILE A 306 25.06 -12.41 -13.68
N THR A 307 24.97 -12.62 -14.97
CA THR A 307 23.78 -12.30 -15.79
C THR A 307 22.72 -13.37 -15.61
N VAL A 308 21.45 -12.96 -15.76
CA VAL A 308 20.26 -13.81 -15.55
C VAL A 308 20.25 -15.06 -16.46
N GLU A 309 21.04 -15.07 -17.54
CA GLU A 309 21.19 -16.21 -18.46
C GLU A 309 22.01 -17.39 -17.87
N GLU A 310 22.87 -17.15 -16.89
CA GLU A 310 23.65 -18.21 -16.22
C GLU A 310 22.87 -18.94 -15.10
N ILE A 311 21.67 -18.51 -14.75
CA ILE A 311 20.81 -19.16 -13.73
C ILE A 311 19.79 -20.12 -14.38
N MET A 312 19.62 -20.06 -15.70
CA MET A 312 18.63 -20.86 -16.45
C MET A 312 19.26 -21.98 -17.31
N ALA A 313 20.55 -22.23 -17.20
CA ALA A 313 21.24 -23.41 -17.73
C ALA A 313 21.59 -24.35 -16.59
#